data_2673958f2f14168900fd7def43d5e081
#
_entry.id   2673958f2f14168900fd7def43d5e081
#
_cell.length_a   1.000
_cell.length_b   1.000
_cell.length_c   1.000
_cell.angle_alpha   90.00
_cell.angle_beta   90.00
_cell.angle_gamma   90.00
#
_symmetry.space_group_name_H-M   'P 1'
#
loop_
_entity.id
_entity.type
_entity.pdbx_description
1 polymer ?
#
loop_
_entity_poly.entity_id
_entity_poly.type
_entity_poly.pdbx_seq_one_letter_code
_entity_poly.pdbx_strand_id
1 'polypeptide(L)'
;MPAERVEDLLRALAPQVLGALVRRYGHFDTAEDATQEALLTAATRWPGDGLPDDPRAWLITVASRRLTDLLRAEQARRRREDGVAREAPADRWVAPPADSVPDDTDDSLVLLFLCCHPSLPPAGQIALTLRAVGGLSTAEVARAFLVPEATMTRRITRAKQRIRDSGLPFAPPAGPERAARLDAVLHVLYLIFNEGYASTGGERLHRPDLCAEAIRLARMLHRLTDDAEVAGLLALMLLTDARAAARTGPDGTLVPMAEQDRRRWRADRIAEGTALVTATLPRGAVGPYQLQAAIAALHDEAPSVEATDWPQIVALYEMLLALHDNPVVRLNHAVAVAMARGPRAGLVLLDALGTDRRVAEDHRRHAARAHLLELAGEPDAAREAYLVAARRSMNLAQQRYLHARAARLGPLTAG
;
A
#
# COMPACT_ATOMS: atom_id res chain seq x y z
N MET A 1 -14.01 -19.59 -18.77
CA MET A 1 -13.00 -18.51 -18.66
C MET A 1 -11.94 -18.92 -17.64
N PRO A 2 -10.65 -18.55 -17.80
CA PRO A 2 -9.65 -18.81 -16.75
C PRO A 2 -10.07 -18.20 -15.42
N ALA A 3 -9.90 -18.91 -14.31
CA ALA A 3 -10.27 -18.47 -12.96
C ALA A 3 -9.62 -17.13 -12.58
N GLU A 4 -8.38 -16.89 -12.98
CA GLU A 4 -7.65 -15.64 -12.75
C GLU A 4 -8.37 -14.42 -13.33
N ARG A 5 -8.96 -14.52 -14.53
CA ARG A 5 -9.71 -13.41 -15.14
C ARG A 5 -11.03 -13.12 -14.41
N VAL A 6 -11.64 -14.12 -13.80
CA VAL A 6 -12.83 -13.93 -12.96
C VAL A 6 -12.45 -13.20 -11.69
N GLU A 7 -11.35 -13.60 -11.05
CA GLU A 7 -10.86 -12.98 -9.83
C GLU A 7 -10.50 -11.50 -10.03
N ASP A 8 -9.80 -11.16 -11.10
CA ASP A 8 -9.46 -9.76 -11.45
C ASP A 8 -10.72 -8.92 -11.68
N LEU A 9 -11.72 -9.47 -12.38
CA LEU A 9 -13.00 -8.80 -12.59
C LEU A 9 -13.74 -8.57 -11.29
N LEU A 10 -13.79 -9.57 -10.40
CA LEU A 10 -14.45 -9.46 -9.11
C LEU A 10 -13.77 -8.41 -8.21
N ARG A 11 -12.44 -8.36 -8.19
CA ARG A 11 -11.69 -7.32 -7.47
C ARG A 11 -11.97 -5.92 -8.02
N ALA A 12 -12.08 -5.77 -9.32
CA ALA A 12 -12.40 -4.48 -9.94
C ALA A 12 -13.84 -4.01 -9.64
N LEU A 13 -14.80 -4.94 -9.53
CA LEU A 13 -16.21 -4.65 -9.28
C LEU A 13 -16.54 -4.50 -7.79
N ALA A 14 -15.76 -5.11 -6.89
CA ALA A 14 -16.02 -5.11 -5.45
C ALA A 14 -16.33 -3.72 -4.87
N PRO A 15 -15.50 -2.67 -5.08
CA PRO A 15 -15.77 -1.35 -4.52
C PRO A 15 -17.01 -0.69 -5.13
N GLN A 16 -17.31 -0.93 -6.40
CA GLN A 16 -18.50 -0.38 -7.07
C GLN A 16 -19.78 -0.99 -6.51
N VAL A 17 -19.78 -2.31 -6.28
CA VAL A 17 -20.90 -3.03 -5.68
C VAL A 17 -21.14 -2.57 -4.24
N LEU A 18 -20.09 -2.54 -3.43
CA LEU A 18 -20.19 -2.09 -2.04
C LEU A 18 -20.63 -0.63 -1.96
N GLY A 19 -20.08 0.25 -2.78
CA GLY A 19 -20.46 1.66 -2.84
C GLY A 19 -21.95 1.84 -3.13
N ALA A 20 -22.46 1.15 -4.14
CA ALA A 20 -23.87 1.19 -4.50
C ALA A 20 -24.79 0.72 -3.35
N LEU A 21 -24.40 -0.34 -2.62
CA LEU A 21 -25.15 -0.84 -1.46
C LEU A 21 -25.13 0.17 -0.31
N VAL A 22 -23.96 0.72 0.03
CA VAL A 22 -23.82 1.67 1.13
C VAL A 22 -24.60 2.96 0.85
N ARG A 23 -24.53 3.47 -0.39
CA ARG A 23 -25.30 4.66 -0.79
C ARG A 23 -26.81 4.43 -0.64
N ARG A 24 -27.29 3.25 -1.04
CA ARG A 24 -28.73 2.95 -1.04
C ARG A 24 -29.29 2.62 0.34
N TYR A 25 -28.56 1.81 1.11
CA TYR A 25 -29.07 1.23 2.35
C TYR A 25 -28.42 1.81 3.62
N GLY A 26 -27.32 2.55 3.52
CA GLY A 26 -26.47 2.82 4.66
C GLY A 26 -25.75 1.56 5.13
N HIS A 27 -25.59 1.36 6.42
CA HIS A 27 -25.11 0.12 7.04
C HIS A 27 -23.85 -0.50 6.42
N PHE A 28 -22.77 0.30 6.32
CA PHE A 28 -21.50 -0.10 5.69
C PHE A 28 -21.02 -1.50 6.11
N ASP A 29 -21.13 -1.82 7.39
CA ASP A 29 -20.73 -3.10 7.96
C ASP A 29 -21.46 -4.29 7.33
N THR A 30 -22.81 -4.24 7.33
CA THR A 30 -23.67 -5.31 6.78
C THR A 30 -23.59 -5.34 5.23
N ALA A 31 -23.42 -4.17 4.60
CA ALA A 31 -23.25 -4.07 3.15
C ALA A 31 -21.94 -4.71 2.69
N GLU A 32 -20.85 -4.54 3.47
CA GLU A 32 -19.58 -5.17 3.16
C GLU A 32 -19.67 -6.71 3.28
N ASP A 33 -20.29 -7.22 4.35
CA ASP A 33 -20.49 -8.66 4.51
C ASP A 33 -21.32 -9.25 3.37
N ALA A 34 -22.41 -8.59 2.97
CA ALA A 34 -23.25 -9.01 1.84
C ALA A 34 -22.50 -8.96 0.49
N THR A 35 -21.66 -7.96 0.30
CA THR A 35 -20.80 -7.84 -0.92
C THR A 35 -19.83 -9.01 -0.99
N GLN A 36 -19.15 -9.34 0.10
CA GLN A 36 -18.20 -10.46 0.12
C GLN A 36 -18.87 -11.81 -0.17
N GLU A 37 -20.07 -12.04 0.37
CA GLU A 37 -20.82 -13.26 0.06
C GLU A 37 -21.24 -13.32 -1.43
N ALA A 38 -21.60 -12.18 -2.02
CA ALA A 38 -21.92 -12.11 -3.45
C ALA A 38 -20.67 -12.39 -4.33
N LEU A 39 -19.51 -11.82 -3.97
CA LEU A 39 -18.25 -12.07 -4.64
C LEU A 39 -17.83 -13.55 -4.56
N LEU A 40 -17.98 -14.17 -3.38
CA LEU A 40 -17.69 -15.59 -3.20
C LEU A 40 -18.63 -16.46 -4.04
N THR A 41 -19.91 -16.10 -4.11
CA THR A 41 -20.90 -16.81 -4.94
C THR A 41 -20.53 -16.71 -6.44
N ALA A 42 -20.11 -15.53 -6.89
CA ALA A 42 -19.68 -15.31 -8.26
C ALA A 42 -18.37 -16.09 -8.57
N ALA A 43 -17.40 -16.03 -7.67
CA ALA A 43 -16.12 -16.77 -7.81
C ALA A 43 -16.32 -18.29 -7.94
N THR A 44 -17.39 -18.81 -7.32
CA THR A 44 -17.72 -20.24 -7.37
C THR A 44 -18.50 -20.58 -8.64
N ARG A 45 -19.41 -19.74 -9.09
CA ARG A 45 -20.36 -20.02 -10.18
C ARG A 45 -19.82 -19.68 -11.57
N TRP A 46 -19.23 -18.48 -11.73
CA TRP A 46 -18.86 -17.97 -13.05
C TRP A 46 -17.81 -18.78 -13.81
N PRO A 47 -16.86 -19.45 -13.15
CA PRO A 47 -15.95 -20.36 -13.89
C PRO A 47 -16.68 -21.48 -14.63
N GLY A 48 -17.79 -22.00 -14.07
CA GLY A 48 -18.60 -23.08 -14.67
C GLY A 48 -19.76 -22.57 -15.53
N ASP A 49 -20.52 -21.60 -15.03
CA ASP A 49 -21.76 -21.14 -15.67
C ASP A 49 -21.54 -20.06 -16.74
N GLY A 50 -20.33 -19.45 -16.78
CA GLY A 50 -20.04 -18.29 -17.62
C GLY A 50 -20.36 -16.97 -16.93
N LEU A 51 -19.89 -15.86 -17.56
CA LEU A 51 -20.20 -14.51 -17.06
C LEU A 51 -21.64 -14.13 -17.44
N PRO A 52 -22.38 -13.45 -16.53
CA PRO A 52 -23.62 -12.82 -16.88
C PRO A 52 -23.40 -11.65 -17.86
N ASP A 53 -24.43 -11.23 -18.59
CA ASP A 53 -24.37 -10.10 -19.54
C ASP A 53 -23.90 -8.81 -18.85
N ASP A 54 -24.37 -8.55 -17.63
CA ASP A 54 -23.90 -7.47 -16.77
C ASP A 54 -23.42 -8.04 -15.40
N PRO A 55 -22.12 -8.31 -15.26
CA PRO A 55 -21.54 -8.83 -14.02
C PRO A 55 -21.74 -7.91 -12.81
N ARG A 56 -21.69 -6.56 -13.01
CA ARG A 56 -21.90 -5.58 -11.95
C ARG A 56 -23.35 -5.60 -11.44
N ALA A 57 -24.31 -5.54 -12.33
CA ALA A 57 -25.73 -5.59 -11.99
C ALA A 57 -26.10 -6.91 -11.28
N TRP A 58 -25.55 -8.03 -11.74
CA TRP A 58 -25.74 -9.33 -11.11
C TRP A 58 -25.24 -9.32 -9.66
N LEU A 59 -24.01 -8.84 -9.41
CA LEU A 59 -23.43 -8.73 -8.08
C LEU A 59 -24.26 -7.82 -7.17
N ILE A 60 -24.67 -6.64 -7.65
CA ILE A 60 -25.52 -5.71 -6.88
C ILE A 60 -26.84 -6.40 -6.50
N THR A 61 -27.45 -7.13 -7.41
CA THR A 61 -28.70 -7.84 -7.15
C THR A 61 -28.54 -8.92 -6.06
N VAL A 62 -27.51 -9.75 -6.18
CA VAL A 62 -27.22 -10.82 -5.21
C VAL A 62 -26.89 -10.22 -3.84
N ALA A 63 -26.01 -9.22 -3.80
CA ALA A 63 -25.61 -8.56 -2.58
C ALA A 63 -26.77 -7.80 -1.92
N SER A 64 -27.65 -7.14 -2.69
CA SER A 64 -28.83 -6.47 -2.16
C SER A 64 -29.83 -7.43 -1.50
N ARG A 65 -30.08 -8.59 -2.12
CA ARG A 65 -30.93 -9.63 -1.53
C ARG A 65 -30.34 -10.10 -0.19
N ARG A 66 -29.05 -10.41 -0.18
CA ARG A 66 -28.35 -10.85 1.03
C ARG A 66 -28.37 -9.78 2.12
N LEU A 67 -28.11 -8.53 1.76
CA LEU A 67 -28.15 -7.40 2.71
C LEU A 67 -29.54 -7.25 3.34
N THR A 68 -30.60 -7.29 2.54
CA THR A 68 -31.96 -7.18 3.06
C THR A 68 -32.34 -8.32 3.99
N ASP A 69 -31.89 -9.54 3.71
CA ASP A 69 -32.09 -10.69 4.59
C ASP A 69 -31.37 -10.54 5.93
N LEU A 70 -30.10 -10.07 5.90
CA LEU A 70 -29.31 -9.79 7.12
C LEU A 70 -29.96 -8.69 7.97
N LEU A 71 -30.43 -7.60 7.36
CA LEU A 71 -31.09 -6.51 8.08
C LEU A 71 -32.42 -6.94 8.70
N ARG A 72 -33.20 -7.75 7.98
CA ARG A 72 -34.45 -8.34 8.53
C ARG A 72 -34.15 -9.25 9.70
N ALA A 73 -33.16 -10.12 9.60
CA ALA A 73 -32.77 -11.02 10.68
C ALA A 73 -32.31 -10.25 11.92
N GLU A 74 -31.50 -9.19 11.73
CA GLU A 74 -31.05 -8.33 12.83
C GLU A 74 -32.20 -7.58 13.50
N GLN A 75 -33.16 -7.04 12.72
CA GLN A 75 -34.37 -6.43 13.28
C GLN A 75 -35.20 -7.43 14.07
N ALA A 76 -35.38 -8.64 13.55
CA ALA A 76 -36.12 -9.69 14.24
C ALA A 76 -35.42 -10.11 15.55
N ARG A 77 -34.09 -10.12 15.58
CA ARG A 77 -33.31 -10.37 16.79
C ARG A 77 -33.53 -9.27 17.84
N ARG A 78 -33.37 -7.99 17.44
CA ARG A 78 -33.57 -6.84 18.35
C ARG A 78 -34.98 -6.77 18.91
N ARG A 79 -36.00 -7.03 18.09
CA ARG A 79 -37.38 -7.10 18.58
C ARG A 79 -37.58 -8.17 19.65
N ARG A 80 -36.88 -9.30 19.55
CA ARG A 80 -36.94 -10.38 20.58
C ARG A 80 -36.19 -10.00 21.85
N GLU A 81 -35.08 -9.26 21.73
CA GLU A 81 -34.25 -8.84 22.86
C GLU A 81 -34.90 -7.67 23.63
N ASP A 82 -35.52 -6.69 22.92
CA ASP A 82 -36.06 -5.48 23.53
C ASP A 82 -37.47 -5.65 24.12
N GLY A 83 -38.15 -6.77 23.88
CA GLY A 83 -39.48 -7.05 24.44
C GLY A 83 -40.58 -6.03 24.12
N VAL A 84 -40.32 -5.04 23.27
CA VAL A 84 -41.20 -3.93 22.94
C VAL A 84 -41.39 -3.84 21.42
N ALA A 85 -42.61 -4.10 20.98
CA ALA A 85 -43.02 -3.92 19.59
C ALA A 85 -43.08 -2.42 19.22
N ARG A 86 -41.98 -1.89 18.66
CA ARG A 86 -42.05 -0.67 17.85
C ARG A 86 -42.15 -1.09 16.38
N GLU A 87 -43.29 -0.81 15.77
CA GLU A 87 -43.55 -0.98 14.36
C GLU A 87 -42.61 -0.03 13.55
N ALA A 88 -41.48 -0.55 13.07
CA ALA A 88 -40.79 0.08 11.95
C ALA A 88 -41.43 -0.48 10.66
N PRO A 89 -41.79 0.35 9.67
CA PRO A 89 -42.39 -0.12 8.43
C PRO A 89 -41.50 -1.17 7.76
N ALA A 90 -42.08 -2.31 7.42
CA ALA A 90 -41.36 -3.41 6.72
C ALA A 90 -40.84 -3.03 5.33
N ASP A 91 -41.38 -1.96 4.77
CA ASP A 91 -41.09 -1.49 3.40
C ASP A 91 -39.75 -0.75 3.25
N ARG A 92 -39.05 -0.46 4.36
CA ARG A 92 -37.79 0.27 4.33
C ARG A 92 -36.62 -0.52 3.71
N TRP A 93 -36.76 -1.83 3.60
CA TRP A 93 -35.72 -2.75 3.15
C TRP A 93 -36.23 -3.67 2.04
N VAL A 94 -36.60 -3.09 0.91
CA VAL A 94 -37.00 -3.86 -0.27
C VAL A 94 -35.81 -3.97 -1.22
N ALA A 95 -35.43 -5.20 -1.57
CA ALA A 95 -34.44 -5.41 -2.65
C ALA A 95 -34.98 -4.82 -3.95
N PRO A 96 -34.11 -4.20 -4.79
CA PRO A 96 -34.57 -3.69 -6.07
C PRO A 96 -35.20 -4.82 -6.91
N PRO A 97 -36.18 -4.51 -7.77
CA PRO A 97 -36.66 -5.45 -8.77
C PRO A 97 -35.49 -5.98 -9.60
N ALA A 98 -35.57 -7.23 -10.06
CA ALA A 98 -34.46 -7.87 -10.80
C ALA A 98 -34.06 -7.14 -12.09
N ASP A 99 -34.99 -6.35 -12.62
CA ASP A 99 -34.91 -5.56 -13.85
C ASP A 99 -34.62 -4.07 -13.63
N SER A 100 -34.39 -3.64 -12.38
CA SER A 100 -33.95 -2.27 -12.08
C SER A 100 -32.51 -2.06 -12.56
N VAL A 101 -32.32 -1.10 -13.48
CA VAL A 101 -30.98 -0.70 -13.92
C VAL A 101 -30.24 -0.07 -12.72
N PRO A 102 -29.08 -0.62 -12.30
CA PRO A 102 -28.28 -0.01 -11.25
C PRO A 102 -27.82 1.38 -11.68
N ASP A 103 -27.84 2.33 -10.76
CA ASP A 103 -27.19 3.64 -10.95
C ASP A 103 -25.71 3.44 -11.30
N ASP A 104 -25.23 4.05 -12.39
CA ASP A 104 -23.88 3.87 -12.93
C ASP A 104 -22.81 4.68 -12.16
N THR A 105 -23.18 5.28 -11.04
CA THR A 105 -22.24 6.05 -10.22
C THR A 105 -21.18 5.15 -9.59
N ASP A 106 -19.91 5.52 -9.77
CA ASP A 106 -18.77 4.86 -9.13
C ASP A 106 -18.44 5.52 -7.78
N ASP A 107 -18.82 4.87 -6.70
CA ASP A 107 -18.59 5.34 -5.33
C ASP A 107 -17.24 4.86 -4.73
N SER A 108 -16.37 4.26 -5.52
CA SER A 108 -15.09 3.70 -5.03
C SER A 108 -14.21 4.73 -4.33
N LEU A 109 -14.23 5.99 -4.79
CA LEU A 109 -13.50 7.07 -4.14
C LEU A 109 -14.10 7.41 -2.76
N VAL A 110 -15.43 7.42 -2.65
CA VAL A 110 -16.12 7.66 -1.36
C VAL A 110 -15.78 6.55 -0.36
N LEU A 111 -15.74 5.30 -0.82
CA LEU A 111 -15.30 4.17 0.00
C LEU A 111 -13.85 4.31 0.46
N LEU A 112 -12.93 4.73 -0.40
CA LEU A 112 -11.54 5.00 -0.01
C LEU A 112 -11.47 6.05 1.08
N PHE A 113 -12.18 7.17 0.95
CA PHE A 113 -12.24 8.19 1.99
C PHE A 113 -12.80 7.66 3.30
N LEU A 114 -13.77 6.77 3.26
CA LEU A 114 -14.36 6.15 4.45
C LEU A 114 -13.36 5.19 5.11
N CYS A 115 -12.77 4.27 4.34
CA CYS A 115 -11.82 3.27 4.83
C CYS A 115 -10.52 3.88 5.36
N CYS A 116 -10.09 5.02 4.80
CA CYS A 116 -8.89 5.75 5.20
C CYS A 116 -9.19 6.90 6.18
N HIS A 117 -10.36 6.93 6.83
CA HIS A 117 -10.71 8.01 7.74
C HIS A 117 -9.71 8.14 8.89
N PRO A 118 -9.26 9.38 9.25
CA PRO A 118 -8.26 9.60 10.30
C PRO A 118 -8.67 9.11 11.70
N SER A 119 -9.96 8.92 11.97
CA SER A 119 -10.43 8.31 13.22
C SER A 119 -10.03 6.85 13.37
N LEU A 120 -9.66 6.18 12.28
CA LEU A 120 -9.19 4.80 12.30
C LEU A 120 -7.68 4.75 12.54
N PRO A 121 -7.17 3.79 13.32
CA PRO A 121 -5.73 3.58 13.40
C PRO A 121 -5.18 3.05 12.07
N PRO A 122 -3.92 3.34 11.69
CA PRO A 122 -3.33 2.96 10.41
C PRO A 122 -3.53 1.49 10.03
N ALA A 123 -3.33 0.58 10.97
CA ALA A 123 -3.54 -0.85 10.75
C ALA A 123 -5.01 -1.21 10.45
N GLY A 124 -5.97 -0.42 10.95
CA GLY A 124 -7.40 -0.55 10.64
C GLY A 124 -7.72 0.00 9.26
N GLN A 125 -7.16 1.15 8.92
CA GLN A 125 -7.29 1.77 7.59
C GLN A 125 -6.80 0.81 6.49
N ILE A 126 -5.58 0.28 6.63
CA ILE A 126 -4.98 -0.68 5.71
C ILE A 126 -5.87 -1.94 5.55
N ALA A 127 -6.23 -2.56 6.68
CA ALA A 127 -7.02 -3.79 6.66
C ALA A 127 -8.39 -3.59 6.01
N LEU A 128 -9.05 -2.47 6.32
CA LEU A 128 -10.37 -2.17 5.78
C LEU A 128 -10.31 -1.77 4.31
N THR A 129 -9.29 -1.02 3.88
CA THR A 129 -9.08 -0.66 2.48
C THR A 129 -8.86 -1.90 1.61
N LEU A 130 -7.99 -2.81 2.01
CA LEU A 130 -7.76 -4.07 1.28
C LEU A 130 -9.02 -4.94 1.24
N ARG A 131 -9.79 -4.98 2.32
CA ARG A 131 -11.02 -5.77 2.40
C ARG A 131 -12.13 -5.17 1.54
N ALA A 132 -12.48 -3.90 1.78
CA ALA A 132 -13.66 -3.26 1.22
C ALA A 132 -13.45 -2.72 -0.20
N VAL A 133 -12.26 -2.20 -0.49
CA VAL A 133 -11.92 -1.61 -1.80
C VAL A 133 -11.09 -2.56 -2.65
N GLY A 134 -10.15 -3.29 -2.02
CA GLY A 134 -9.35 -4.32 -2.68
C GLY A 134 -10.10 -5.60 -2.99
N GLY A 135 -11.20 -5.88 -2.32
CA GLY A 135 -11.99 -7.10 -2.50
C GLY A 135 -11.31 -8.36 -1.94
N LEU A 136 -10.25 -8.21 -1.14
CA LEU A 136 -9.55 -9.34 -0.54
C LEU A 136 -10.37 -9.95 0.60
N SER A 137 -10.28 -11.26 0.76
CA SER A 137 -10.82 -11.96 1.93
C SER A 137 -10.00 -11.65 3.20
N THR A 138 -10.62 -11.82 4.38
CA THR A 138 -9.91 -11.63 5.65
C THR A 138 -8.68 -12.53 5.76
N ALA A 139 -8.77 -13.76 5.26
CA ALA A 139 -7.65 -14.70 5.24
C ALA A 139 -6.49 -14.22 4.34
N GLU A 140 -6.80 -13.63 3.17
CA GLU A 140 -5.78 -13.05 2.28
C GLU A 140 -5.08 -11.85 2.93
N VAL A 141 -5.85 -10.93 3.53
CA VAL A 141 -5.28 -9.79 4.25
C VAL A 141 -4.44 -10.25 5.44
N ALA A 142 -4.89 -11.26 6.20
CA ALA A 142 -4.14 -11.82 7.32
C ALA A 142 -2.80 -12.43 6.86
N ARG A 143 -2.82 -13.22 5.79
CA ARG A 143 -1.60 -13.76 5.16
C ARG A 143 -0.68 -12.65 4.67
N ALA A 144 -1.24 -11.59 4.08
CA ALA A 144 -0.49 -10.45 3.60
C ALA A 144 0.30 -9.74 4.72
N PHE A 145 -0.23 -9.68 5.92
CA PHE A 145 0.43 -9.03 7.06
C PHE A 145 1.04 -10.00 8.09
N LEU A 146 1.16 -11.27 7.75
CA LEU A 146 1.75 -12.31 8.60
C LEU A 146 1.17 -12.35 10.02
N VAL A 147 -0.13 -12.12 10.13
CA VAL A 147 -0.88 -12.19 11.39
C VAL A 147 -1.91 -13.31 11.37
N PRO A 148 -2.29 -13.88 12.54
CA PRO A 148 -3.37 -14.85 12.60
C PRO A 148 -4.69 -14.27 12.07
N GLU A 149 -5.48 -15.06 11.36
CA GLU A 149 -6.77 -14.63 10.79
C GLU A 149 -7.72 -14.05 11.84
N ALA A 150 -7.79 -14.68 13.03
CA ALA A 150 -8.58 -14.17 14.14
C ALA A 150 -8.16 -12.77 14.62
N THR A 151 -6.88 -12.44 14.49
CA THR A 151 -6.38 -11.10 14.80
C THR A 151 -6.81 -10.10 13.74
N MET A 152 -6.75 -10.48 12.45
CA MET A 152 -7.21 -9.64 11.36
C MET A 152 -8.72 -9.43 11.40
N THR A 153 -9.49 -10.48 11.67
CA THR A 153 -10.95 -10.39 11.87
C THR A 153 -11.31 -9.37 12.95
N ARG A 154 -10.67 -9.45 14.13
CA ARG A 154 -10.89 -8.47 15.21
C ARG A 154 -10.51 -7.04 14.80
N ARG A 155 -9.45 -6.87 14.01
CA ARG A 155 -9.01 -5.56 13.52
C ARG A 155 -10.04 -4.95 12.56
N ILE A 156 -10.53 -5.72 11.60
CA ILE A 156 -11.56 -5.30 10.65
C ILE A 156 -12.87 -4.98 11.38
N THR A 157 -13.33 -5.86 12.28
CA THR A 157 -14.54 -5.65 13.07
C THR A 157 -14.48 -4.35 13.89
N ARG A 158 -13.35 -4.07 14.55
CA ARG A 158 -13.16 -2.81 15.29
C ARG A 158 -13.15 -1.58 14.38
N ALA A 159 -12.58 -1.69 13.19
CA ALA A 159 -12.58 -0.60 12.22
C ALA A 159 -14.00 -0.32 11.71
N LYS A 160 -14.75 -1.34 11.33
CA LYS A 160 -16.18 -1.25 10.95
C LYS A 160 -17.02 -0.63 12.07
N GLN A 161 -16.83 -1.08 13.32
CA GLN A 161 -17.53 -0.53 14.49
C GLN A 161 -17.25 0.97 14.66
N ARG A 162 -15.99 1.39 14.55
CA ARG A 162 -15.64 2.82 14.64
C ARG A 162 -16.29 3.68 13.55
N ILE A 163 -16.36 3.18 12.31
CA ILE A 163 -17.08 3.88 11.23
C ILE A 163 -18.56 4.02 11.59
N ARG A 164 -19.20 2.96 12.08
CA ARG A 164 -20.61 2.97 12.51
C ARG A 164 -20.84 3.99 13.63
N ASP A 165 -19.99 3.97 14.65
CA ASP A 165 -20.11 4.83 15.82
C ASP A 165 -19.80 6.29 15.52
N SER A 166 -19.00 6.56 14.48
CA SER A 166 -18.64 7.92 14.07
C SER A 166 -19.80 8.69 13.41
N GLY A 167 -20.83 7.99 12.93
CA GLY A 167 -21.96 8.61 12.21
C GLY A 167 -21.55 9.32 10.91
N LEU A 168 -20.39 9.01 10.36
CA LEU A 168 -19.86 9.64 9.14
C LEU A 168 -20.83 9.45 7.97
N PRO A 169 -21.17 10.51 7.23
CA PRO A 169 -21.99 10.37 6.04
C PRO A 169 -21.22 9.63 4.93
N PHE A 170 -21.92 8.83 4.15
CA PHE A 170 -21.39 8.26 2.91
C PHE A 170 -21.46 9.31 1.80
N ALA A 171 -20.51 10.24 1.85
CA ALA A 171 -20.40 11.34 0.91
C ALA A 171 -18.94 11.74 0.70
N PRO A 172 -18.58 12.29 -0.47
CA PRO A 172 -17.25 12.85 -0.67
C PRO A 172 -16.98 13.96 0.34
N PRO A 173 -15.78 14.04 0.92
CA PRO A 173 -15.39 15.16 1.76
C PRO A 173 -15.38 16.45 0.93
N ALA A 174 -15.83 17.56 1.53
CA ALA A 174 -15.95 18.85 0.86
C ALA A 174 -14.93 19.88 1.38
N GLY A 175 -14.66 20.90 0.56
CA GLY A 175 -13.81 22.03 0.94
C GLY A 175 -12.40 21.62 1.40
N PRO A 176 -11.86 22.28 2.44
CA PRO A 176 -10.48 22.07 2.89
C PRO A 176 -10.23 20.67 3.46
N GLU A 177 -11.26 19.95 3.90
CA GLU A 177 -11.12 18.57 4.39
C GLU A 177 -10.70 17.59 3.29
N ARG A 178 -11.08 17.85 2.04
CA ARG A 178 -10.83 16.94 0.91
C ARG A 178 -9.34 16.66 0.72
N ALA A 179 -8.49 17.66 0.78
CA ALA A 179 -7.04 17.50 0.61
C ALA A 179 -6.46 16.60 1.72
N ALA A 180 -6.73 16.90 2.98
CA ALA A 180 -6.26 16.10 4.12
C ALA A 180 -6.77 14.64 4.07
N ARG A 181 -7.99 14.42 3.55
CA ARG A 181 -8.56 13.08 3.39
C ARG A 181 -7.90 12.35 2.22
N LEU A 182 -7.56 13.03 1.14
CA LEU A 182 -6.80 12.46 0.03
C LEU A 182 -5.39 12.07 0.47
N ASP A 183 -4.71 12.92 1.24
CA ASP A 183 -3.40 12.61 1.82
C ASP A 183 -3.45 11.34 2.67
N ALA A 184 -4.51 11.15 3.46
CA ALA A 184 -4.70 9.93 4.23
C ALA A 184 -4.86 8.68 3.34
N VAL A 185 -5.59 8.80 2.22
CA VAL A 185 -5.71 7.71 1.23
C VAL A 185 -4.35 7.38 0.62
N LEU A 186 -3.62 8.40 0.14
CA LEU A 186 -2.29 8.24 -0.45
C LEU A 186 -1.34 7.55 0.53
N HIS A 187 -1.36 7.99 1.78
CA HIS A 187 -0.52 7.37 2.83
C HIS A 187 -0.86 5.90 3.07
N VAL A 188 -2.13 5.53 3.11
CA VAL A 188 -2.56 4.13 3.27
C VAL A 188 -2.11 3.27 2.09
N LEU A 189 -2.29 3.73 0.85
CA LEU A 189 -1.84 3.02 -0.35
C LEU A 189 -0.31 2.87 -0.36
N TYR A 190 0.41 3.91 0.02
CA TYR A 190 1.87 3.87 0.17
C TYR A 190 2.32 2.83 1.23
N LEU A 191 1.63 2.75 2.37
CA LEU A 191 1.94 1.76 3.41
C LEU A 191 1.69 0.32 2.94
N ILE A 192 0.60 0.08 2.18
CA ILE A 192 0.32 -1.23 1.57
C ILE A 192 1.45 -1.60 0.60
N PHE A 193 1.85 -0.68 -0.27
CA PHE A 193 2.93 -0.88 -1.22
C PHE A 193 4.26 -1.17 -0.53
N ASN A 194 4.62 -0.38 0.49
CA ASN A 194 5.88 -0.56 1.23
C ASN A 194 5.96 -1.92 1.92
N GLU A 195 4.87 -2.38 2.55
CA GLU A 195 4.84 -3.72 3.13
C GLU A 195 4.99 -4.81 2.06
N GLY A 196 4.42 -4.57 0.87
CA GLY A 196 4.60 -5.44 -0.29
C GLY A 196 6.03 -5.45 -0.82
N TYR A 197 6.65 -4.29 -0.94
CA TYR A 197 7.97 -4.14 -1.55
C TYR A 197 9.13 -4.50 -0.62
N ALA A 198 9.01 -4.17 0.66
CA ALA A 198 10.03 -4.43 1.68
C ALA A 198 9.35 -4.93 2.96
N SER A 199 8.99 -6.22 2.95
CA SER A 199 8.30 -6.84 4.09
C SER A 199 9.07 -6.61 5.39
N THR A 200 8.37 -6.11 6.40
CA THR A 200 8.95 -5.78 7.70
C THR A 200 9.39 -7.02 8.47
N GLY A 201 8.86 -8.22 8.14
CA GLY A 201 9.22 -9.47 8.80
C GLY A 201 9.06 -10.69 7.91
N GLY A 202 9.44 -11.86 8.44
CA GLY A 202 9.30 -13.15 7.75
C GLY A 202 10.49 -13.53 6.87
N GLU A 203 10.31 -14.57 6.07
CA GLU A 203 11.38 -15.18 5.26
C GLU A 203 11.57 -14.51 3.90
N ARG A 204 10.51 -13.95 3.35
CA ARG A 204 10.51 -13.34 2.01
C ARG A 204 10.84 -11.86 2.08
N LEU A 205 11.63 -11.41 1.11
CA LEU A 205 12.00 -10.00 1.00
C LEU A 205 10.81 -9.12 0.58
N HIS A 206 9.94 -9.62 -0.27
CA HIS A 206 8.80 -8.86 -0.78
C HIS A 206 7.55 -9.74 -1.00
N ARG A 207 6.42 -9.07 -1.11
CA ARG A 207 5.07 -9.61 -1.31
C ARG A 207 4.50 -9.02 -2.60
N PRO A 208 4.69 -9.68 -3.75
CA PRO A 208 4.26 -9.18 -5.06
C PRO A 208 2.74 -8.95 -5.14
N ASP A 209 1.98 -9.77 -4.42
CA ASP A 209 0.52 -9.65 -4.27
C ASP A 209 0.09 -8.29 -3.72
N LEU A 210 0.75 -7.82 -2.66
CA LEU A 210 0.47 -6.50 -2.07
C LEU A 210 0.94 -5.35 -2.97
N CYS A 211 2.09 -5.47 -3.63
CA CYS A 211 2.54 -4.45 -4.58
C CYS A 211 1.57 -4.31 -5.76
N ALA A 212 1.15 -5.44 -6.33
CA ALA A 212 0.20 -5.45 -7.44
C ALA A 212 -1.14 -4.81 -7.03
N GLU A 213 -1.64 -5.14 -5.84
CA GLU A 213 -2.89 -4.58 -5.32
C GLU A 213 -2.77 -3.07 -5.03
N ALA A 214 -1.69 -2.62 -4.42
CA ALA A 214 -1.46 -1.19 -4.18
C ALA A 214 -1.39 -0.40 -5.49
N ILE A 215 -0.70 -0.92 -6.51
CA ILE A 215 -0.64 -0.30 -7.85
C ILE A 215 -2.03 -0.29 -8.49
N ARG A 216 -2.80 -1.37 -8.38
CA ARG A 216 -4.18 -1.43 -8.90
C ARG A 216 -5.06 -0.35 -8.27
N LEU A 217 -5.01 -0.21 -6.94
CA LEU A 217 -5.76 0.79 -6.19
C LEU A 217 -5.28 2.23 -6.52
N ALA A 218 -3.98 2.44 -6.66
CA ALA A 218 -3.43 3.75 -7.07
C ALA A 218 -3.86 4.12 -8.50
N ARG A 219 -3.89 3.17 -9.44
CA ARG A 219 -4.43 3.40 -10.79
C ARG A 219 -5.93 3.70 -10.78
N MET A 220 -6.71 3.01 -9.94
CA MET A 220 -8.13 3.31 -9.76
C MET A 220 -8.30 4.74 -9.24
N LEU A 221 -7.57 5.12 -8.19
CA LEU A 221 -7.62 6.47 -7.64
C LEU A 221 -7.22 7.53 -8.68
N HIS A 222 -6.17 7.27 -9.46
CA HIS A 222 -5.72 8.17 -10.53
C HIS A 222 -6.78 8.40 -11.62
N ARG A 223 -7.60 7.38 -11.95
CA ARG A 223 -8.74 7.55 -12.88
C ARG A 223 -9.89 8.35 -12.28
N LEU A 224 -10.05 8.34 -10.97
CA LEU A 224 -11.15 9.01 -10.24
C LEU A 224 -10.79 10.44 -9.81
N THR A 225 -9.52 10.83 -9.93
CA THR A 225 -9.04 12.16 -9.49
C THR A 225 -8.02 12.72 -10.48
N ASP A 226 -8.12 14.02 -10.79
CA ASP A 226 -7.05 14.74 -11.50
C ASP A 226 -6.17 15.46 -10.47
N ASP A 227 -5.34 14.66 -9.76
CA ASP A 227 -4.46 15.14 -8.72
C ASP A 227 -3.01 14.72 -8.99
N ALA A 228 -2.07 15.67 -8.90
CA ALA A 228 -0.68 15.46 -9.25
C ALA A 228 0.05 14.53 -8.25
N GLU A 229 -0.31 14.58 -6.96
CA GLU A 229 0.26 13.69 -5.95
C GLU A 229 -0.26 12.25 -6.06
N VAL A 230 -1.49 12.07 -6.52
CA VAL A 230 -2.02 10.73 -6.87
C VAL A 230 -1.21 10.13 -8.02
N ALA A 231 -0.95 10.91 -9.07
CA ALA A 231 -0.10 10.47 -10.18
C ALA A 231 1.36 10.24 -9.73
N GLY A 232 1.88 11.09 -8.84
CA GLY A 232 3.19 10.95 -8.21
C GLY A 232 3.32 9.65 -7.42
N LEU A 233 2.34 9.31 -6.62
CA LEU A 233 2.32 8.04 -5.88
C LEU A 233 2.27 6.83 -6.82
N LEU A 234 1.43 6.86 -7.85
CA LEU A 234 1.37 5.80 -8.84
C LEU A 234 2.71 5.63 -9.57
N ALA A 235 3.33 6.74 -9.99
CA ALA A 235 4.64 6.73 -10.62
C ALA A 235 5.71 6.14 -9.70
N LEU A 236 5.76 6.55 -8.43
CA LEU A 236 6.68 6.02 -7.42
C LEU A 236 6.54 4.50 -7.28
N MET A 237 5.31 4.00 -7.21
CA MET A 237 5.03 2.57 -7.10
C MET A 237 5.49 1.81 -8.36
N LEU A 238 5.21 2.33 -9.55
CA LEU A 238 5.58 1.72 -10.83
C LEU A 238 7.10 1.63 -11.00
N LEU A 239 7.81 2.74 -10.80
CA LEU A 239 9.26 2.84 -10.89
C LEU A 239 9.94 1.93 -9.85
N THR A 240 9.47 1.94 -8.62
CA THR A 240 10.02 1.10 -7.57
C THR A 240 9.78 -0.39 -7.86
N ASP A 241 8.59 -0.78 -8.28
CA ASP A 241 8.24 -2.18 -8.56
C ASP A 241 8.86 -2.68 -9.88
N ALA A 242 9.23 -1.79 -10.80
CA ALA A 242 9.97 -2.16 -12.02
C ALA A 242 11.23 -2.98 -11.72
N ARG A 243 11.87 -2.73 -10.60
CA ARG A 243 13.10 -3.38 -10.14
C ARG A 243 12.88 -4.67 -9.35
N ALA A 244 11.63 -5.01 -8.99
CA ALA A 244 11.30 -6.09 -8.06
C ALA A 244 11.92 -7.44 -8.46
N ALA A 245 11.89 -7.80 -9.75
CA ALA A 245 12.44 -9.06 -10.26
C ALA A 245 13.97 -9.18 -10.12
N ALA A 246 14.70 -8.05 -10.05
CA ALA A 246 16.15 -8.04 -9.91
C ALA A 246 16.63 -7.97 -8.45
N ARG A 247 15.72 -7.72 -7.50
CA ARG A 247 16.07 -7.56 -6.06
C ARG A 247 16.40 -8.85 -5.34
N THR A 248 16.07 -9.98 -5.94
CA THR A 248 16.24 -11.28 -5.31
C THR A 248 17.05 -12.19 -6.22
N GLY A 249 18.09 -12.80 -5.68
CA GLY A 249 18.87 -13.86 -6.33
C GLY A 249 18.08 -15.18 -6.42
N PRO A 250 18.61 -16.18 -7.14
CA PRO A 250 17.97 -17.48 -7.31
C PRO A 250 17.72 -18.21 -5.98
N ASP A 251 18.54 -17.96 -4.98
CA ASP A 251 18.51 -18.52 -3.63
C ASP A 251 17.66 -17.70 -2.64
N GLY A 252 16.96 -16.67 -3.12
CA GLY A 252 16.17 -15.75 -2.29
C GLY A 252 16.99 -14.70 -1.55
N THR A 253 18.29 -14.56 -1.82
CA THR A 253 19.14 -13.52 -1.22
C THR A 253 18.81 -12.14 -1.77
N LEU A 254 18.97 -11.12 -0.91
CA LEU A 254 18.84 -9.71 -1.32
C LEU A 254 19.97 -9.34 -2.27
N VAL A 255 19.61 -8.73 -3.42
CA VAL A 255 20.55 -8.11 -4.36
C VAL A 255 20.41 -6.58 -4.24
N PRO A 256 21.45 -5.88 -3.77
CA PRO A 256 21.45 -4.41 -3.71
C PRO A 256 21.26 -3.80 -5.09
N MET A 257 20.68 -2.61 -5.17
CA MET A 257 20.41 -1.92 -6.44
C MET A 257 21.66 -1.75 -7.32
N ALA A 258 22.82 -1.52 -6.70
CA ALA A 258 24.10 -1.41 -7.40
C ALA A 258 24.53 -2.72 -8.11
N GLU A 259 24.10 -3.86 -7.61
CA GLU A 259 24.45 -5.19 -8.12
C GLU A 259 23.35 -5.81 -8.98
N GLN A 260 22.20 -5.10 -9.17
CA GLN A 260 21.08 -5.61 -9.94
C GLN A 260 21.36 -5.62 -11.44
N ASP A 261 20.96 -6.72 -12.11
CA ASP A 261 20.91 -6.77 -13.58
C ASP A 261 19.72 -5.92 -14.07
N ARG A 262 20.02 -4.73 -14.61
CA ARG A 262 19.00 -3.78 -15.11
C ARG A 262 18.18 -4.32 -16.28
N ARG A 263 18.67 -5.33 -17.02
CA ARG A 263 17.91 -6.01 -18.09
C ARG A 263 16.69 -6.77 -17.55
N ARG A 264 16.67 -7.07 -16.26
CA ARG A 264 15.53 -7.68 -15.56
C ARG A 264 14.51 -6.66 -15.08
N TRP A 265 14.81 -5.38 -15.21
CA TRP A 265 13.87 -4.32 -14.84
C TRP A 265 12.76 -4.22 -15.88
N ARG A 266 11.57 -3.89 -15.44
CA ARG A 266 10.37 -3.80 -16.28
C ARG A 266 10.31 -2.47 -17.00
N ALA A 267 10.75 -2.45 -18.27
CA ALA A 267 10.80 -1.25 -19.10
C ALA A 267 9.43 -0.61 -19.32
N ASP A 268 8.35 -1.42 -19.36
CA ASP A 268 6.97 -0.96 -19.48
C ASP A 268 6.56 -0.09 -18.28
N ARG A 269 6.91 -0.51 -17.05
CA ARG A 269 6.62 0.25 -15.83
C ARG A 269 7.48 1.49 -15.69
N ILE A 270 8.74 1.41 -16.08
CA ILE A 270 9.65 2.58 -16.12
C ILE A 270 9.09 3.64 -17.06
N ALA A 271 8.70 3.26 -18.28
CA ALA A 271 8.14 4.19 -19.25
C ALA A 271 6.83 4.83 -18.74
N GLU A 272 5.91 4.05 -18.18
CA GLU A 272 4.66 4.56 -17.61
C GLU A 272 4.95 5.52 -16.43
N GLY A 273 5.81 5.11 -15.48
CA GLY A 273 6.16 5.92 -14.32
C GLY A 273 6.84 7.23 -14.68
N THR A 274 7.83 7.21 -15.57
CA THR A 274 8.51 8.40 -16.08
C THR A 274 7.56 9.35 -16.81
N ALA A 275 6.64 8.83 -17.62
CA ALA A 275 5.64 9.64 -18.29
C ALA A 275 4.72 10.38 -17.29
N LEU A 276 4.29 9.71 -16.22
CA LEU A 276 3.49 10.33 -15.15
C LEU A 276 4.28 11.44 -14.42
N VAL A 277 5.54 11.21 -14.07
CA VAL A 277 6.41 12.22 -13.45
C VAL A 277 6.54 13.44 -14.37
N THR A 278 6.91 13.24 -15.63
CA THR A 278 7.10 14.30 -16.62
C THR A 278 5.83 15.13 -16.84
N ALA A 279 4.67 14.47 -16.86
CA ALA A 279 3.39 15.14 -17.07
C ALA A 279 2.92 15.96 -15.89
N THR A 280 3.33 15.61 -14.66
CA THR A 280 2.76 16.20 -13.44
C THR A 280 3.68 17.20 -12.74
N LEU A 281 5.00 17.06 -12.83
CA LEU A 281 5.95 18.01 -12.22
C LEU A 281 5.71 19.49 -12.61
N PRO A 282 5.35 19.83 -13.87
CA PRO A 282 5.10 21.22 -14.24
C PRO A 282 3.75 21.78 -13.77
N ARG A 283 2.85 20.97 -13.19
CA ARG A 283 1.46 21.36 -12.93
C ARG A 283 1.24 22.26 -11.70
N GLY A 284 2.27 22.69 -11.01
CA GLY A 284 2.17 23.59 -9.86
C GLY A 284 3.07 23.22 -8.69
N ALA A 285 2.58 23.36 -7.45
CA ALA A 285 3.35 22.99 -6.28
C ALA A 285 3.62 21.48 -6.26
N VAL A 286 4.91 21.12 -6.24
CA VAL A 286 5.34 19.71 -6.25
C VAL A 286 5.21 19.12 -4.85
N GLY A 287 4.55 17.98 -4.76
CA GLY A 287 4.35 17.29 -3.50
C GLY A 287 5.39 16.17 -3.24
N PRO A 288 5.32 15.55 -2.05
CA PRO A 288 6.30 14.57 -1.60
C PRO A 288 6.34 13.29 -2.45
N TYR A 289 5.22 12.81 -2.98
CA TYR A 289 5.23 11.60 -3.82
C TYR A 289 5.79 11.88 -5.21
N GLN A 290 5.52 13.06 -5.78
CA GLN A 290 6.13 13.48 -7.05
C GLN A 290 7.66 13.58 -6.93
N LEU A 291 8.19 14.17 -5.84
CA LEU A 291 9.64 14.24 -5.61
C LEU A 291 10.27 12.87 -5.46
N GLN A 292 9.64 11.97 -4.70
CA GLN A 292 10.12 10.59 -4.54
C GLN A 292 10.07 9.82 -5.87
N ALA A 293 9.04 10.03 -6.68
CA ALA A 293 8.94 9.44 -8.01
C ALA A 293 10.03 9.96 -8.96
N ALA A 294 10.33 11.26 -8.91
CA ALA A 294 11.43 11.84 -9.68
C ALA A 294 12.79 11.24 -9.28
N ILE A 295 13.05 11.05 -8.00
CA ILE A 295 14.26 10.36 -7.53
C ILE A 295 14.30 8.92 -8.05
N ALA A 296 13.19 8.20 -8.01
CA ALA A 296 13.11 6.83 -8.53
C ALA A 296 13.36 6.79 -10.05
N ALA A 297 12.82 7.75 -10.82
CA ALA A 297 13.04 7.87 -12.26
C ALA A 297 14.52 8.06 -12.60
N LEU A 298 15.23 8.94 -11.89
CA LEU A 298 16.66 9.16 -12.08
C LEU A 298 17.51 7.89 -11.89
N HIS A 299 17.11 7.04 -10.94
CA HIS A 299 17.75 5.74 -10.76
C HIS A 299 17.45 4.77 -11.89
N ASP A 300 16.22 4.79 -12.42
CA ASP A 300 15.76 3.83 -13.42
C ASP A 300 16.22 4.19 -14.83
N GLU A 301 16.39 5.48 -15.13
CA GLU A 301 16.88 5.99 -16.41
C GLU A 301 18.40 5.87 -16.55
N ALA A 302 19.14 5.88 -15.44
CA ALA A 302 20.59 5.74 -15.48
C ALA A 302 20.99 4.33 -15.98
N PRO A 303 21.94 4.19 -16.92
CA PRO A 303 22.41 2.89 -17.40
C PRO A 303 23.23 2.12 -16.36
N SER A 304 23.82 2.80 -15.37
CA SER A 304 24.57 2.23 -14.26
C SER A 304 24.50 3.12 -13.02
N VAL A 305 25.03 2.64 -11.90
CA VAL A 305 25.09 3.43 -10.65
C VAL A 305 26.03 4.63 -10.79
N GLU A 306 27.11 4.47 -11.53
CA GLU A 306 28.11 5.51 -11.79
C GLU A 306 27.55 6.61 -12.67
N ALA A 307 26.62 6.27 -13.58
CA ALA A 307 25.95 7.22 -14.48
C ALA A 307 24.70 7.87 -13.83
N THR A 308 24.35 7.52 -12.61
CA THR A 308 23.24 8.12 -11.89
C THR A 308 23.53 9.58 -11.55
N ASP A 309 22.60 10.49 -11.81
CA ASP A 309 22.74 11.92 -11.47
C ASP A 309 22.51 12.14 -9.96
N TRP A 310 23.54 11.80 -9.19
CA TRP A 310 23.52 11.95 -7.73
C TRP A 310 23.35 13.40 -7.28
N PRO A 311 23.97 14.41 -7.91
CA PRO A 311 23.71 15.82 -7.59
C PRO A 311 22.24 16.21 -7.70
N GLN A 312 21.54 15.77 -8.75
CA GLN A 312 20.11 16.04 -8.91
C GLN A 312 19.30 15.31 -7.84
N ILE A 313 19.64 14.06 -7.51
CA ILE A 313 18.99 13.31 -6.43
C ILE A 313 19.14 14.02 -5.08
N VAL A 314 20.33 14.56 -4.76
CA VAL A 314 20.56 15.35 -3.54
C VAL A 314 19.63 16.56 -3.50
N ALA A 315 19.54 17.34 -4.60
CA ALA A 315 18.67 18.50 -4.67
C ALA A 315 17.18 18.15 -4.46
N LEU A 316 16.72 17.03 -5.04
CA LEU A 316 15.35 16.54 -4.84
C LEU A 316 15.09 16.12 -3.38
N TYR A 317 16.06 15.48 -2.72
CA TYR A 317 15.93 15.19 -1.29
C TYR A 317 15.92 16.45 -0.43
N GLU A 318 16.71 17.48 -0.76
CA GLU A 318 16.69 18.76 -0.06
C GLU A 318 15.31 19.45 -0.20
N MET A 319 14.72 19.42 -1.41
CA MET A 319 13.34 19.89 -1.63
C MET A 319 12.33 19.10 -0.79
N LEU A 320 12.45 17.76 -0.77
CA LEU A 320 11.55 16.89 0.01
C LEU A 320 11.64 17.15 1.51
N LEU A 321 12.85 17.38 2.03
CA LEU A 321 13.08 17.74 3.44
C LEU A 321 12.54 19.12 3.80
N ALA A 322 12.54 20.06 2.85
CA ALA A 322 11.92 21.39 3.04
C ALA A 322 10.39 21.31 3.15
N LEU A 323 9.77 20.31 2.46
CA LEU A 323 8.33 20.09 2.58
C LEU A 323 7.96 19.37 3.89
N HIS A 324 8.75 18.40 4.29
CA HIS A 324 8.45 17.57 5.46
C HIS A 324 9.71 16.96 6.09
N ASP A 325 9.94 17.27 7.36
CA ASP A 325 11.07 16.72 8.12
C ASP A 325 10.80 15.26 8.49
N ASN A 326 11.32 14.35 7.68
CA ASN A 326 11.19 12.90 7.87
C ASN A 326 12.57 12.25 8.05
N PRO A 327 12.83 11.54 9.17
CA PRO A 327 14.13 10.94 9.43
C PRO A 327 14.51 9.83 8.43
N VAL A 328 13.56 9.16 7.80
CA VAL A 328 13.84 8.20 6.71
C VAL A 328 14.31 8.93 5.45
N VAL A 329 13.74 10.08 5.16
CA VAL A 329 14.18 10.94 4.04
C VAL A 329 15.60 11.46 4.32
N ARG A 330 15.91 11.89 5.55
CA ARG A 330 17.26 12.28 5.96
C ARG A 330 18.27 11.15 5.82
N LEU A 331 17.87 9.91 6.14
CA LEU A 331 18.70 8.71 5.95
C LEU A 331 19.06 8.52 4.48
N ASN A 332 18.07 8.57 3.58
CA ASN A 332 18.27 8.40 2.15
C ASN A 332 19.06 9.58 1.54
N HIS A 333 18.80 10.79 2.00
CA HIS A 333 19.59 11.99 1.63
C HIS A 333 21.08 11.81 2.00
N ALA A 334 21.38 11.29 3.20
CA ALA A 334 22.76 11.04 3.61
C ALA A 334 23.49 10.05 2.68
N VAL A 335 22.78 9.02 2.22
CA VAL A 335 23.32 8.08 1.21
C VAL A 335 23.55 8.78 -0.13
N ALA A 336 22.61 9.60 -0.61
CA ALA A 336 22.76 10.34 -1.86
C ALA A 336 23.93 11.34 -1.80
N VAL A 337 24.09 12.03 -0.65
CA VAL A 337 25.24 12.93 -0.41
C VAL A 337 26.57 12.15 -0.42
N ALA A 338 26.59 10.94 0.15
CA ALA A 338 27.78 10.09 0.11
C ALA A 338 28.15 9.70 -1.32
N MET A 339 27.19 9.38 -2.15
CA MET A 339 27.41 9.03 -3.56
C MET A 339 27.86 10.25 -4.40
N ALA A 340 27.35 11.44 -4.09
CA ALA A 340 27.69 12.67 -4.81
C ALA A 340 29.01 13.32 -4.36
N ARG A 341 29.34 13.25 -3.05
CA ARG A 341 30.41 14.03 -2.41
C ARG A 341 31.44 13.17 -1.64
N GLY A 342 31.31 11.86 -1.71
CA GLY A 342 32.14 10.89 -1.04
C GLY A 342 31.61 10.38 0.30
N PRO A 343 32.00 9.16 0.71
CA PRO A 343 31.39 8.43 1.81
C PRO A 343 31.47 9.17 3.16
N ARG A 344 32.55 9.91 3.42
CA ARG A 344 32.72 10.67 4.66
C ARG A 344 31.66 11.77 4.84
N ALA A 345 31.24 12.43 3.75
CA ALA A 345 30.19 13.44 3.81
C ALA A 345 28.84 12.84 4.24
N GLY A 346 28.51 11.65 3.75
CA GLY A 346 27.31 10.93 4.17
C GLY A 346 27.38 10.41 5.60
N LEU A 347 28.56 9.93 6.05
CA LEU A 347 28.75 9.45 7.43
C LEU A 347 28.47 10.55 8.46
N VAL A 348 28.91 11.79 8.21
CA VAL A 348 28.62 12.94 9.09
C VAL A 348 27.09 13.11 9.28
N LEU A 349 26.32 13.02 8.19
CA LEU A 349 24.86 13.13 8.23
C LEU A 349 24.19 11.94 8.96
N LEU A 350 24.72 10.72 8.76
CA LEU A 350 24.20 9.53 9.44
C LEU A 350 24.51 9.54 10.95
N ASP A 351 25.66 10.06 11.35
CA ASP A 351 26.03 10.17 12.76
C ASP A 351 25.14 11.20 13.48
N ALA A 352 24.80 12.31 12.83
CA ALA A 352 23.81 13.28 13.33
C ALA A 352 22.42 12.65 13.54
N LEU A 353 22.00 11.70 12.68
CA LEU A 353 20.76 10.95 12.83
C LEU A 353 20.78 9.97 14.02
N GLY A 354 21.96 9.64 14.55
CA GLY A 354 22.10 8.77 15.72
C GLY A 354 21.45 9.31 16.99
N THR A 355 21.20 10.62 17.07
CA THR A 355 20.52 11.28 18.19
C THR A 355 19.00 11.32 18.04
N ASP A 356 18.46 11.04 16.86
CA ASP A 356 17.02 11.01 16.61
C ASP A 356 16.42 9.65 17.01
N ARG A 357 15.66 9.63 18.11
CA ARG A 357 15.04 8.42 18.65
C ARG A 357 14.16 7.64 17.66
N ARG A 358 13.64 8.31 16.61
CA ARG A 358 12.78 7.69 15.59
C ARG A 358 13.55 6.73 14.69
N VAL A 359 14.87 6.91 14.52
CA VAL A 359 15.72 6.11 13.62
C VAL A 359 17.03 5.65 14.23
N ALA A 360 17.37 6.08 15.45
CA ALA A 360 18.63 5.72 16.12
C ALA A 360 18.85 4.19 16.14
N GLU A 361 17.79 3.43 16.41
CA GLU A 361 17.79 1.98 16.49
C GLU A 361 17.35 1.28 15.19
N ASP A 362 17.06 2.03 14.12
CA ASP A 362 16.62 1.46 12.86
C ASP A 362 17.75 0.70 12.15
N HIS A 363 17.52 -0.57 11.80
CA HIS A 363 18.49 -1.41 11.12
C HIS A 363 19.00 -0.78 9.81
N ARG A 364 18.16 0.01 9.09
CA ARG A 364 18.53 0.67 7.85
C ARG A 364 19.60 1.72 8.04
N ARG A 365 19.57 2.48 9.16
CA ARG A 365 20.62 3.44 9.49
C ARG A 365 21.96 2.74 9.71
N HIS A 366 21.94 1.63 10.44
CA HIS A 366 23.16 0.85 10.67
C HIS A 366 23.69 0.19 9.40
N ALA A 367 22.78 -0.30 8.51
CA ALA A 367 23.16 -0.87 7.23
C ALA A 367 23.76 0.19 6.27
N ALA A 368 23.14 1.38 6.20
CA ALA A 368 23.70 2.49 5.42
C ALA A 368 25.06 2.93 5.95
N ARG A 369 25.21 3.06 7.27
CA ARG A 369 26.49 3.39 7.92
C ARG A 369 27.57 2.33 7.61
N ALA A 370 27.21 1.06 7.68
CA ALA A 370 28.11 -0.05 7.34
C ALA A 370 28.62 0.06 5.90
N HIS A 371 27.70 0.28 4.96
CA HIS A 371 28.05 0.44 3.55
C HIS A 371 28.95 1.66 3.30
N LEU A 372 28.69 2.81 3.93
CA LEU A 372 29.52 3.99 3.77
C LEU A 372 30.91 3.84 4.43
N LEU A 373 31.03 3.12 5.53
CA LEU A 373 32.31 2.78 6.12
C LEU A 373 33.13 1.84 5.22
N GLU A 374 32.46 0.86 4.58
CA GLU A 374 33.09 -0.02 3.60
C GLU A 374 33.63 0.79 2.41
N LEU A 375 32.85 1.73 1.87
CA LEU A 375 33.29 2.64 0.81
C LEU A 375 34.41 3.60 1.26
N ALA A 376 34.46 3.94 2.53
CA ALA A 376 35.52 4.78 3.13
C ALA A 376 36.84 4.02 3.39
N GLY A 377 36.86 2.70 3.16
CA GLY A 377 38.04 1.86 3.43
C GLY A 377 38.24 1.54 4.92
N GLU A 378 37.16 1.51 5.71
CA GLU A 378 37.15 1.20 7.15
C GLU A 378 36.49 -0.17 7.41
N PRO A 379 37.13 -1.31 7.01
CA PRO A 379 36.49 -2.63 6.97
C PRO A 379 36.05 -3.14 8.34
N ASP A 380 36.84 -2.91 9.41
CA ASP A 380 36.48 -3.38 10.75
C ASP A 380 35.26 -2.68 11.31
N ALA A 381 35.18 -1.35 11.17
CA ALA A 381 34.03 -0.57 11.57
C ALA A 381 32.78 -0.90 10.71
N ALA A 382 32.97 -1.14 9.41
CA ALA A 382 31.91 -1.56 8.50
C ALA A 382 31.33 -2.91 8.92
N ARG A 383 32.20 -3.89 9.22
CA ARG A 383 31.80 -5.22 9.67
C ARG A 383 30.99 -5.17 10.96
N GLU A 384 31.43 -4.41 11.96
CA GLU A 384 30.68 -4.23 13.20
C GLU A 384 29.29 -3.64 12.94
N ALA A 385 29.22 -2.58 12.13
CA ALA A 385 27.95 -1.93 11.76
C ALA A 385 27.00 -2.87 10.99
N TYR A 386 27.51 -3.74 10.09
CA TYR A 386 26.70 -4.78 9.45
C TYR A 386 26.12 -5.78 10.43
N LEU A 387 26.90 -6.24 11.41
CA LEU A 387 26.44 -7.15 12.46
C LEU A 387 25.39 -6.50 13.37
N VAL A 388 25.55 -5.22 13.69
CA VAL A 388 24.52 -4.45 14.41
C VAL A 388 23.23 -4.37 13.59
N ALA A 389 23.31 -4.03 12.30
CA ALA A 389 22.16 -3.97 11.42
C ALA A 389 21.44 -5.34 11.32
N ALA A 390 22.19 -6.44 11.18
CA ALA A 390 21.63 -7.78 11.10
C ALA A 390 20.84 -8.15 12.37
N ARG A 391 21.36 -7.87 13.56
CA ARG A 391 20.66 -8.14 14.83
C ARG A 391 19.35 -7.34 14.98
N ARG A 392 19.23 -6.18 14.34
CA ARG A 392 18.06 -5.31 14.41
C ARG A 392 17.03 -5.55 13.32
N SER A 393 17.40 -6.22 12.23
CA SER A 393 16.45 -6.57 11.17
C SER A 393 15.54 -7.71 11.62
N MET A 394 14.24 -7.62 11.33
CA MET A 394 13.27 -8.70 11.55
C MET A 394 13.04 -9.55 10.29
N ASN A 395 13.61 -9.16 9.15
CA ASN A 395 13.49 -9.89 7.88
C ASN A 395 14.70 -10.81 7.68
N LEU A 396 14.46 -12.11 7.55
CA LEU A 396 15.52 -13.12 7.46
C LEU A 396 16.40 -12.98 6.21
N ALA A 397 15.83 -12.58 5.07
CA ALA A 397 16.60 -12.37 3.84
C ALA A 397 17.58 -11.19 4.00
N GLN A 398 17.14 -10.11 4.65
CA GLN A 398 18.02 -8.97 4.99
C GLN A 398 19.10 -9.36 6.00
N GLN A 399 18.75 -10.13 7.03
CA GLN A 399 19.74 -10.64 8.01
C GLN A 399 20.84 -11.45 7.31
N ARG A 400 20.45 -12.41 6.44
CA ARG A 400 21.40 -13.24 5.68
C ARG A 400 22.33 -12.38 4.82
N TYR A 401 21.79 -11.40 4.11
CA TYR A 401 22.57 -10.45 3.32
C TYR A 401 23.58 -9.68 4.17
N LEU A 402 23.14 -9.11 5.31
CA LEU A 402 23.99 -8.31 6.19
C LEU A 402 25.11 -9.15 6.82
N HIS A 403 24.80 -10.39 7.24
CA HIS A 403 25.81 -11.34 7.72
C HIS A 403 26.81 -11.72 6.63
N ALA A 404 26.35 -11.96 5.39
CA ALA A 404 27.24 -12.27 4.28
C ALA A 404 28.18 -11.10 3.95
N ARG A 405 27.68 -9.85 4.00
CA ARG A 405 28.54 -8.65 3.83
C ARG A 405 29.58 -8.55 4.94
N ALA A 406 29.19 -8.73 6.19
CA ALA A 406 30.13 -8.72 7.32
C ALA A 406 31.21 -9.80 7.18
N ALA A 407 30.86 -11.01 6.72
CA ALA A 407 31.80 -12.11 6.54
C ALA A 407 32.82 -11.85 5.42
N ARG A 408 32.44 -11.15 4.33
CA ARG A 408 33.36 -10.79 3.24
C ARG A 408 34.47 -9.82 3.65
N LEU A 409 34.27 -9.05 4.70
CA LEU A 409 35.26 -8.08 5.22
C LEU A 409 36.34 -8.72 6.10
N GLY A 410 36.31 -10.05 6.28
CA GLY A 410 37.31 -10.80 7.04
C GLY A 410 37.09 -10.82 8.55
N PRO A 411 37.92 -11.57 9.30
CA PRO A 411 37.93 -11.50 10.75
C PRO A 411 38.46 -10.12 11.22
N LEU A 412 38.00 -9.67 12.40
CA LEU A 412 38.54 -8.45 13.02
C LEU A 412 40.06 -8.64 13.17
N THR A 413 40.84 -7.75 12.57
CA THR A 413 42.29 -7.68 12.88
C THR A 413 42.39 -7.27 14.33
N ALA A 414 42.88 -8.19 15.17
CA ALA A 414 43.22 -7.88 16.56
C ALA A 414 44.31 -6.82 16.57
N GLY A 415 43.93 -5.56 16.86
CA GLY A 415 44.85 -4.45 17.09
C GLY A 415 45.35 -4.47 18.53
#